data_7f1684ba027b9ae1a3a38938dc953171
#
_entry.id   7f1684ba027b9ae1a3a38938dc953171
#
_cell.length_a   1.000
_cell.length_b   1.000
_cell.length_c   1.000
_cell.angle_alpha   90.00
_cell.angle_beta   90.00
_cell.angle_gamma   90.00
#
_symmetry.space_group_name_H-M   'P 1'
#
loop_
_entity.id
_entity.type
_entity.pdbx_description
1 polymer ?
#
loop_
_entity_poly.entity_id
_entity_poly.type
_entity_poly.pdbx_seq_one_letter_code
_entity_poly.pdbx_strand_id
1 'polypeptide(L)'
;MIKKTTLFVLLGAILLGAAVYFFDWRRSQKESEKPSADAEKLAFSIQPQDVTSLVLSRPANPAEPGLRIEKRNGAWQIIQPIDTQADQSALEGIVDGLAGARISQTEPGTPDRLKVYGLDPPGVSLEFQLHNGSKHTLLMGNKDFTQTLAYSIVDGAKSVDLLSESLLISLSKSLQDLRDRGVLHVVSGQVVSFSLKNSSGQLEARKEKNGWEFANPKDALADETSVNSLLSSLASAKMSAVSSETPDNLANYGLASPAISFTATDEKGIISTLMVGKKDGSEYFARDASRPMIFRISEDLYKKLSENYSDLRDKKVVHYDSADITHIEIHNANGILAATRKSESEWTADDPPEVKGKSADLSRVFSALDQARAGEIFDHPAPGVAAKLAKPAVEITLTAKDGRKLSAEISKESDGFVYARTSDGPAIYKLDKQILEDLNFKPSEITF
;
A
#
# COMPACT_ATOMS: atom_id res chain seq x y z
N MET A 1 54.59 -44.41 38.34
CA MET A 1 53.70 -45.09 39.36
C MET A 1 52.89 -44.00 40.08
N ILE A 2 51.57 -43.88 39.80
CA ILE A 2 50.69 -42.96 40.52
C ILE A 2 50.53 -43.52 41.97
N LYS A 3 50.81 -42.69 42.97
CA LYS A 3 50.67 -43.11 44.37
C LYS A 3 49.19 -43.42 44.67
N LYS A 4 48.94 -44.52 45.42
CA LYS A 4 47.56 -44.99 45.74
C LYS A 4 46.69 -43.87 46.35
N THR A 5 47.30 -42.94 47.10
CA THR A 5 46.63 -41.76 47.66
C THR A 5 46.09 -40.79 46.59
N THR A 6 46.81 -40.60 45.45
CA THR A 6 46.36 -39.73 44.36
C THR A 6 45.16 -40.34 43.63
N LEU A 7 45.11 -41.67 43.55
CA LEU A 7 43.97 -42.37 42.92
C LEU A 7 42.70 -42.25 43.77
N PHE A 8 42.80 -42.31 45.10
CA PHE A 8 41.67 -42.12 46.03
C PHE A 8 41.11 -40.69 45.99
N VAL A 9 42.01 -39.70 45.92
CA VAL A 9 41.60 -38.29 45.82
C VAL A 9 40.83 -38.03 44.45
N LEU A 10 41.34 -38.63 43.38
CA LEU A 10 40.70 -38.49 42.04
C LEU A 10 39.33 -39.18 42.01
N LEU A 11 39.20 -40.37 42.64
CA LEU A 11 37.93 -41.07 42.79
C LEU A 11 36.93 -40.28 43.65
N GLY A 12 37.39 -39.67 44.74
CA GLY A 12 36.57 -38.79 45.57
C GLY A 12 36.06 -37.53 44.82
N ALA A 13 36.93 -36.89 43.99
CA ALA A 13 36.54 -35.74 43.19
C ALA A 13 35.50 -36.12 42.08
N ILE A 14 35.64 -37.30 41.46
CA ILE A 14 34.68 -37.79 40.48
C ILE A 14 33.30 -38.10 41.12
N LEU A 15 33.33 -38.71 42.32
CA LEU A 15 32.08 -39.02 43.05
C LEU A 15 31.38 -37.74 43.53
N LEU A 16 32.11 -36.71 43.95
CA LEU A 16 31.59 -35.40 44.31
C LEU A 16 31.02 -34.68 43.09
N GLY A 17 31.72 -34.68 41.95
CA GLY A 17 31.25 -34.12 40.69
C GLY A 17 29.98 -34.80 40.21
N ALA A 18 29.90 -36.14 40.26
CA ALA A 18 28.72 -36.91 39.93
C ALA A 18 27.53 -36.64 40.87
N ALA A 19 27.80 -36.47 42.17
CA ALA A 19 26.75 -36.12 43.14
C ALA A 19 26.20 -34.71 42.90
N VAL A 20 27.07 -33.71 42.65
CA VAL A 20 26.66 -32.34 42.33
C VAL A 20 25.85 -32.32 40.99
N TYR A 21 26.36 -33.02 39.97
CA TYR A 21 25.64 -33.14 38.69
C TYR A 21 24.27 -33.81 38.85
N PHE A 22 24.18 -34.87 39.65
CA PHE A 22 22.92 -35.59 39.90
C PHE A 22 21.94 -34.77 40.75
N PHE A 23 22.44 -33.98 41.72
CA PHE A 23 21.60 -33.05 42.49
C PHE A 23 21.12 -31.87 41.66
N ASP A 24 21.97 -31.32 40.80
CA ASP A 24 21.61 -30.21 39.89
C ASP A 24 20.65 -30.67 38.80
N TRP A 25 20.87 -31.87 38.23
CA TRP A 25 19.95 -32.48 37.28
C TRP A 25 18.60 -32.83 37.92
N ARG A 26 18.57 -33.33 39.15
CA ARG A 26 17.31 -33.56 39.88
C ARG A 26 16.59 -32.24 40.23
N ARG A 27 17.33 -31.19 40.47
CA ARG A 27 16.80 -29.86 40.77
C ARG A 27 16.21 -29.24 39.53
N SER A 28 16.88 -29.31 38.39
CA SER A 28 16.39 -28.85 37.11
C SER A 28 15.18 -29.63 36.62
N GLN A 29 15.09 -30.96 36.87
CA GLN A 29 13.88 -31.75 36.59
C GLN A 29 12.71 -31.37 37.49
N LYS A 30 12.95 -31.10 38.78
CA LYS A 30 11.88 -30.63 39.68
C LYS A 30 11.45 -29.19 39.41
N GLU A 31 12.30 -28.35 38.81
CA GLU A 31 11.93 -27.02 38.36
C GLU A 31 11.20 -27.07 37.02
N SER A 32 11.45 -28.08 36.16
CA SER A 32 10.67 -28.31 34.91
C SER A 32 9.36 -29.08 35.16
N GLU A 33 9.18 -29.77 36.29
CA GLU A 33 7.95 -30.44 36.71
C GLU A 33 7.08 -29.59 37.66
N LYS A 34 7.50 -28.41 38.09
CA LYS A 34 6.55 -27.44 38.60
C LYS A 34 5.72 -26.98 37.38
N PRO A 35 4.39 -27.27 37.35
CA PRO A 35 3.55 -26.48 36.48
C PRO A 35 3.89 -25.03 36.82
N SER A 36 4.24 -24.22 35.84
CA SER A 36 4.34 -22.78 36.04
C SER A 36 3.07 -22.40 36.78
N ALA A 37 3.17 -22.07 38.08
CA ALA A 37 2.03 -21.71 38.91
C ALA A 37 1.36 -20.40 38.42
N ASP A 38 1.82 -19.86 37.29
CA ASP A 38 1.32 -18.73 36.54
C ASP A 38 1.06 -19.09 35.07
N ALA A 39 0.41 -20.22 34.78
CA ALA A 39 -0.34 -20.31 33.54
C ALA A 39 -1.51 -19.30 33.68
N GLU A 40 -1.27 -18.07 33.22
CA GLU A 40 -2.28 -17.01 33.21
C GLU A 40 -3.59 -17.58 32.65
N LYS A 41 -4.62 -17.59 33.48
CA LYS A 41 -5.93 -18.15 33.14
C LYS A 41 -6.59 -17.26 32.10
N LEU A 42 -7.11 -17.83 31.01
CA LEU A 42 -7.93 -17.07 30.05
C LEU A 42 -9.16 -16.48 30.75
N ALA A 43 -9.44 -15.20 30.47
CA ALA A 43 -10.65 -14.55 30.95
C ALA A 43 -11.92 -15.15 30.32
N PHE A 44 -11.81 -15.53 29.04
CA PHE A 44 -12.89 -16.18 28.29
C PHE A 44 -12.34 -17.41 27.56
N SER A 45 -13.12 -18.49 27.57
CA SER A 45 -12.81 -19.71 26.77
C SER A 45 -13.61 -19.67 25.46
N ILE A 46 -13.18 -18.80 24.55
CA ILE A 46 -13.88 -18.56 23.27
C ILE A 46 -12.91 -18.66 22.09
N GLN A 47 -13.47 -18.84 20.89
CA GLN A 47 -12.74 -18.72 19.64
C GLN A 47 -13.16 -17.44 18.93
N PRO A 48 -12.24 -16.66 18.33
CA PRO A 48 -12.56 -15.40 17.67
C PRO A 48 -13.69 -15.51 16.63
N GLN A 49 -13.69 -16.58 15.84
CA GLN A 49 -14.70 -16.81 14.79
C GLN A 49 -16.12 -17.03 15.33
N ASP A 50 -16.27 -17.41 16.59
CA ASP A 50 -17.58 -17.68 17.19
C ASP A 50 -18.31 -16.40 17.64
N VAL A 51 -17.59 -15.26 17.75
CA VAL A 51 -18.18 -13.99 18.15
C VAL A 51 -19.02 -13.41 17.00
N THR A 52 -20.29 -13.14 17.29
CA THR A 52 -21.27 -12.66 16.29
C THR A 52 -21.77 -11.24 16.55
N SER A 53 -21.71 -10.75 17.78
CA SER A 53 -22.11 -9.38 18.10
C SER A 53 -21.36 -8.84 19.31
N LEU A 54 -21.23 -7.51 19.33
CA LEU A 54 -20.61 -6.72 20.40
C LEU A 54 -21.54 -5.56 20.73
N VAL A 55 -21.79 -5.30 22.01
CA VAL A 55 -22.48 -4.12 22.52
C VAL A 55 -21.53 -3.39 23.47
N LEU A 56 -21.03 -2.25 23.04
CA LEU A 56 -20.10 -1.41 23.78
C LEU A 56 -20.83 -0.19 24.37
N SER A 57 -20.60 0.12 25.62
CA SER A 57 -21.11 1.35 26.26
C SER A 57 -20.07 1.95 27.19
N ARG A 58 -20.31 3.21 27.56
CA ARG A 58 -19.45 4.00 28.46
C ARG A 58 -20.28 4.47 29.66
N PRO A 59 -20.58 3.62 30.65
CA PRO A 59 -21.46 4.00 31.76
C PRO A 59 -20.94 5.21 32.56
N ALA A 60 -19.63 5.40 32.65
CA ALA A 60 -19.01 6.59 33.26
C ALA A 60 -19.17 7.86 32.40
N ASN A 61 -19.50 7.74 31.10
CA ASN A 61 -19.76 8.88 30.20
C ASN A 61 -21.06 8.65 29.40
N PRO A 62 -22.25 8.84 30.03
CA PRO A 62 -23.54 8.54 29.39
C PRO A 62 -23.87 9.41 28.17
N ALA A 63 -23.15 10.52 27.95
CA ALA A 63 -23.32 11.38 26.80
C ALA A 63 -22.77 10.73 25.52
N GLU A 64 -21.86 9.75 25.63
CA GLU A 64 -21.33 8.98 24.51
C GLU A 64 -22.29 7.85 24.15
N PRO A 65 -22.81 7.80 22.91
CA PRO A 65 -23.75 6.77 22.51
C PRO A 65 -23.08 5.39 22.52
N GLY A 66 -23.81 4.39 23.02
CA GLY A 66 -23.38 3.00 22.93
C GLY A 66 -23.31 2.53 21.49
N LEU A 67 -22.42 1.58 21.24
CA LEU A 67 -22.23 0.97 19.92
C LEU A 67 -22.80 -0.46 19.93
N ARG A 68 -23.66 -0.75 18.98
CA ARG A 68 -24.08 -2.12 18.67
C ARG A 68 -23.48 -2.54 17.35
N ILE A 69 -22.74 -3.61 17.36
CA ILE A 69 -21.94 -4.10 16.23
C ILE A 69 -22.33 -5.56 16.02
N GLU A 70 -22.63 -5.94 14.79
CA GLU A 70 -23.05 -7.29 14.43
C GLU A 70 -22.27 -7.79 13.21
N LYS A 71 -22.04 -9.10 13.17
CA LYS A 71 -21.46 -9.74 11.98
C LYS A 71 -22.58 -10.14 11.03
N ARG A 72 -22.67 -9.48 9.86
CA ARG A 72 -23.66 -9.73 8.81
C ARG A 72 -22.98 -10.20 7.53
N ASN A 73 -23.41 -11.32 6.98
CA ASN A 73 -22.81 -11.93 5.78
C ASN A 73 -21.28 -12.07 5.87
N GLY A 74 -20.77 -12.39 7.06
CA GLY A 74 -19.34 -12.57 7.30
C GLY A 74 -18.55 -11.29 7.58
N ALA A 75 -19.15 -10.11 7.48
CA ALA A 75 -18.51 -8.82 7.73
C ALA A 75 -19.10 -8.11 8.96
N TRP A 76 -18.26 -7.37 9.68
CA TRP A 76 -18.68 -6.55 10.81
C TRP A 76 -19.40 -5.26 10.36
N GLN A 77 -20.52 -4.97 10.99
CA GLN A 77 -21.32 -3.79 10.72
C GLN A 77 -21.72 -3.12 12.02
N ILE A 78 -21.58 -1.83 12.11
CA ILE A 78 -22.12 -1.01 13.23
C ILE A 78 -23.58 -0.77 12.94
N ILE A 79 -24.46 -1.18 13.87
CA ILE A 79 -25.91 -1.08 13.70
C ILE A 79 -26.48 0.11 14.48
N GLN A 80 -25.82 0.50 15.57
CA GLN A 80 -26.19 1.66 16.40
C GLN A 80 -24.93 2.40 16.80
N PRO A 81 -24.96 3.76 16.88
CA PRO A 81 -26.13 4.63 16.69
C PRO A 81 -26.50 4.87 15.22
N ILE A 82 -25.70 4.42 14.29
CA ILE A 82 -25.90 4.51 12.84
C ILE A 82 -25.62 3.16 12.18
N ASP A 83 -26.29 2.88 11.08
CA ASP A 83 -26.01 1.69 10.26
C ASP A 83 -24.89 2.02 9.26
N THR A 84 -23.70 1.46 9.49
CA THR A 84 -22.52 1.71 8.65
C THR A 84 -21.54 0.52 8.70
N GLN A 85 -20.73 0.37 7.68
CA GLN A 85 -19.67 -0.64 7.69
C GLN A 85 -18.65 -0.34 8.80
N ALA A 86 -18.21 -1.39 9.48
CA ALA A 86 -17.14 -1.31 10.46
C ALA A 86 -15.77 -1.51 9.81
N ASP A 87 -14.72 -1.00 10.45
CA ASP A 87 -13.35 -1.37 10.14
C ASP A 87 -13.13 -2.83 10.56
N GLN A 88 -13.04 -3.72 9.58
CA GLN A 88 -12.94 -5.17 9.82
C GLN A 88 -11.73 -5.51 10.68
N SER A 89 -10.57 -4.92 10.36
CA SER A 89 -9.32 -5.19 11.08
C SER A 89 -9.37 -4.70 12.53
N ALA A 90 -10.02 -3.54 12.78
CA ALA A 90 -10.19 -3.03 14.12
C ALA A 90 -11.09 -3.93 14.98
N LEU A 91 -12.17 -4.44 14.38
CA LEU A 91 -13.11 -5.35 15.07
C LEU A 91 -12.52 -6.74 15.28
N GLU A 92 -11.82 -7.31 14.29
CA GLU A 92 -11.09 -8.57 14.43
C GLU A 92 -10.04 -8.46 15.55
N GLY A 93 -9.28 -7.36 15.59
CA GLY A 93 -8.32 -7.11 16.67
C GLY A 93 -8.97 -7.03 18.07
N ILE A 94 -10.19 -6.49 18.20
CA ILE A 94 -10.94 -6.53 19.46
C ILE A 94 -11.31 -7.97 19.83
N VAL A 95 -11.84 -8.71 18.89
CA VAL A 95 -12.28 -10.10 19.12
C VAL A 95 -11.10 -11.02 19.45
N ASP A 96 -9.98 -10.87 18.75
CA ASP A 96 -8.73 -11.58 19.05
C ASP A 96 -8.21 -11.21 20.45
N GLY A 97 -8.28 -9.92 20.81
CA GLY A 97 -7.94 -9.44 22.13
C GLY A 97 -8.80 -10.06 23.23
N LEU A 98 -10.09 -10.26 22.99
CA LEU A 98 -11.00 -10.94 23.94
C LEU A 98 -10.65 -12.44 24.08
N ALA A 99 -10.41 -13.14 22.97
CA ALA A 99 -10.05 -14.54 22.97
C ALA A 99 -8.67 -14.80 23.60
N GLY A 100 -7.76 -13.86 23.45
CA GLY A 100 -6.42 -13.90 24.05
C GLY A 100 -6.31 -13.30 25.46
N ALA A 101 -7.40 -12.73 26.01
CA ALA A 101 -7.37 -12.07 27.31
C ALA A 101 -6.98 -13.00 28.45
N ARG A 102 -5.93 -12.65 29.17
CA ARG A 102 -5.40 -13.43 30.29
C ARG A 102 -5.55 -12.64 31.59
N ILE A 103 -5.93 -13.34 32.65
CA ILE A 103 -6.02 -12.81 34.01
C ILE A 103 -4.63 -12.85 34.62
N SER A 104 -4.01 -11.67 34.77
CA SER A 104 -2.67 -11.55 35.37
C SER A 104 -2.72 -11.58 36.88
N GLN A 105 -3.79 -11.03 37.49
CA GLN A 105 -3.99 -10.94 38.93
C GLN A 105 -5.47 -10.86 39.24
N THR A 106 -5.87 -11.34 40.42
CA THR A 106 -7.24 -11.21 40.92
C THR A 106 -7.26 -10.52 42.27
N GLU A 107 -8.14 -9.54 42.42
CA GLU A 107 -8.32 -8.71 43.60
C GLU A 107 -9.73 -8.88 44.21
N PRO A 108 -9.93 -8.62 45.51
CA PRO A 108 -11.27 -8.61 46.08
C PRO A 108 -12.17 -7.47 45.54
N GLY A 109 -13.38 -7.80 45.08
CA GLY A 109 -14.39 -6.84 44.56
C GLY A 109 -15.30 -6.32 45.65
N THR A 110 -14.80 -5.59 46.66
CA THR A 110 -15.64 -4.91 47.64
C THR A 110 -16.20 -3.61 47.08
N PRO A 111 -17.41 -3.13 47.49
CA PRO A 111 -18.05 -1.93 46.95
C PRO A 111 -17.14 -0.69 46.96
N ASP A 112 -16.37 -0.49 48.03
CA ASP A 112 -15.46 0.66 48.14
C ASP A 112 -14.31 0.56 47.14
N ARG A 113 -13.79 -0.64 46.91
CA ARG A 113 -12.72 -0.88 45.92
C ARG A 113 -13.22 -0.72 44.51
N LEU A 114 -14.45 -1.15 44.19
CA LEU A 114 -15.02 -0.98 42.85
C LEU A 114 -15.03 0.48 42.39
N LYS A 115 -15.33 1.40 43.28
CA LYS A 115 -15.26 2.85 43.00
C LYS A 115 -13.83 3.32 42.72
N VAL A 116 -12.85 2.86 43.53
CA VAL A 116 -11.45 3.20 43.35
C VAL A 116 -10.91 2.64 42.06
N TYR A 117 -11.33 1.43 41.68
CA TYR A 117 -10.94 0.77 40.45
C TYR A 117 -11.67 1.31 39.19
N GLY A 118 -12.59 2.27 39.35
CA GLY A 118 -13.39 2.84 38.24
C GLY A 118 -14.35 1.82 37.63
N LEU A 119 -14.86 0.88 38.44
CA LEU A 119 -15.80 -0.18 38.03
C LEU A 119 -17.24 0.09 38.51
N ASP A 120 -17.46 1.19 39.28
CA ASP A 120 -18.76 1.65 39.72
C ASP A 120 -18.88 3.21 39.65
N PRO A 121 -19.33 3.77 38.48
CA PRO A 121 -19.69 3.09 37.24
C PRO A 121 -18.44 2.71 36.42
N PRO A 122 -18.49 1.63 35.59
CA PRO A 122 -17.36 1.21 34.77
C PRO A 122 -17.10 2.21 33.64
N GLY A 123 -15.78 2.37 33.32
CA GLY A 123 -15.36 3.19 32.19
C GLY A 123 -15.81 2.59 30.85
N VAL A 124 -15.75 1.27 30.73
CA VAL A 124 -16.21 0.50 29.56
C VAL A 124 -17.04 -0.67 30.02
N SER A 125 -18.17 -0.89 29.34
CA SER A 125 -18.99 -2.10 29.46
C SER A 125 -19.14 -2.73 28.07
N LEU A 126 -18.78 -3.99 27.96
CA LEU A 126 -18.95 -4.82 26.78
C LEU A 126 -19.86 -5.99 27.10
N GLU A 127 -20.88 -6.20 26.29
CA GLU A 127 -21.59 -7.48 26.17
C GLU A 127 -21.27 -8.06 24.77
N PHE A 128 -20.93 -9.34 24.69
CA PHE A 128 -20.75 -9.99 23.40
C PHE A 128 -21.42 -11.35 23.36
N GLN A 129 -21.84 -11.75 22.16
CA GLN A 129 -22.58 -12.99 21.93
C GLN A 129 -21.82 -13.89 20.97
N LEU A 130 -21.84 -15.18 21.27
CA LEU A 130 -21.28 -16.24 20.44
C LEU A 130 -22.33 -16.84 19.51
N HIS A 131 -21.88 -17.54 18.48
CA HIS A 131 -22.73 -18.23 17.50
C HIS A 131 -23.69 -19.26 18.15
N ASN A 132 -23.27 -19.87 19.24
CA ASN A 132 -24.09 -20.83 20.01
C ASN A 132 -25.16 -20.16 20.90
N GLY A 133 -25.25 -18.82 20.89
CA GLY A 133 -26.17 -18.03 21.69
C GLY A 133 -25.66 -17.66 23.09
N SER A 134 -24.50 -18.17 23.52
CA SER A 134 -23.90 -17.77 24.80
C SER A 134 -23.54 -16.29 24.80
N LYS A 135 -23.75 -15.65 25.95
CA LYS A 135 -23.44 -14.25 26.18
C LYS A 135 -22.38 -14.11 27.26
N HIS A 136 -21.49 -13.19 27.05
CA HIS A 136 -20.43 -12.83 27.99
C HIS A 136 -20.44 -11.34 28.24
N THR A 137 -20.00 -10.94 29.44
CA THR A 137 -19.88 -9.53 29.84
C THR A 137 -18.49 -9.21 30.34
N LEU A 138 -18.01 -8.03 30.01
CA LEU A 138 -16.74 -7.50 30.50
C LEU A 138 -16.93 -6.04 30.90
N LEU A 139 -16.69 -5.75 32.15
CA LEU A 139 -16.60 -4.38 32.65
C LEU A 139 -15.12 -4.05 32.81
N MET A 140 -14.70 -2.86 32.37
CA MET A 140 -13.35 -2.38 32.55
C MET A 140 -13.34 -0.98 33.17
N GLY A 141 -12.45 -0.76 34.10
CA GLY A 141 -12.29 0.47 34.84
C GLY A 141 -10.95 1.14 34.61
N ASN A 142 -10.33 1.62 35.69
CA ASN A 142 -9.06 2.32 35.67
C ASN A 142 -7.90 1.38 35.36
N LYS A 143 -6.80 1.96 34.90
CA LYS A 143 -5.52 1.26 34.83
C LYS A 143 -4.94 1.08 36.23
N ASP A 144 -4.14 0.05 36.40
CA ASP A 144 -3.35 -0.17 37.62
C ASP A 144 -2.20 0.85 37.74
N PHE A 145 -1.46 0.80 38.83
CA PHE A 145 -0.36 1.73 39.07
C PHE A 145 0.82 1.57 38.10
N THR A 146 0.95 0.39 37.45
CA THR A 146 1.97 0.14 36.44
C THR A 146 1.60 0.67 35.05
N GLN A 147 0.33 1.03 34.83
CA GLN A 147 -0.26 1.46 33.57
C GLN A 147 -0.23 0.39 32.47
N THR A 148 0.01 -0.89 32.84
CA THR A 148 0.07 -2.02 31.88
C THR A 148 -1.14 -2.93 31.97
N LEU A 149 -1.85 -2.88 33.10
CA LEU A 149 -3.06 -3.66 33.37
C LEU A 149 -4.24 -2.72 33.66
N ALA A 150 -5.45 -3.25 33.52
CA ALA A 150 -6.70 -2.55 33.87
C ALA A 150 -7.58 -3.45 34.72
N TYR A 151 -8.22 -2.84 35.72
CA TYR A 151 -9.19 -3.52 36.56
C TYR A 151 -10.42 -3.89 35.76
N SER A 152 -10.89 -5.12 35.91
CA SER A 152 -12.02 -5.66 35.16
C SER A 152 -12.90 -6.61 35.95
N ILE A 153 -14.15 -6.77 35.54
CA ILE A 153 -15.07 -7.81 36.03
C ILE A 153 -15.50 -8.64 34.82
N VAL A 154 -15.24 -9.93 34.88
CA VAL A 154 -15.56 -10.91 33.84
C VAL A 154 -16.83 -11.66 34.25
N ASP A 155 -17.83 -11.72 33.37
CA ASP A 155 -19.10 -12.46 33.54
C ASP A 155 -19.79 -12.23 34.90
N GLY A 156 -19.75 -10.98 35.40
CA GLY A 156 -20.36 -10.62 36.67
C GLY A 156 -19.71 -11.26 37.90
N ALA A 157 -18.44 -11.66 37.81
CA ALA A 157 -17.71 -12.21 38.95
C ALA A 157 -17.68 -11.26 40.13
N LYS A 158 -17.60 -11.79 41.35
CA LYS A 158 -17.44 -10.99 42.58
C LYS A 158 -16.04 -10.49 42.81
N SER A 159 -15.06 -11.11 42.14
CA SER A 159 -13.65 -10.69 42.12
C SER A 159 -13.41 -9.67 41.02
N VAL A 160 -12.36 -8.91 41.18
CA VAL A 160 -11.84 -7.99 40.16
C VAL A 160 -10.57 -8.61 39.58
N ASP A 161 -10.57 -8.83 38.28
CA ASP A 161 -9.44 -9.36 37.56
C ASP A 161 -8.68 -8.24 36.86
N LEU A 162 -7.36 -8.37 36.76
CA LEU A 162 -6.49 -7.46 36.03
C LEU A 162 -6.20 -8.06 34.64
N LEU A 163 -6.65 -7.37 33.61
CA LEU A 163 -6.41 -7.70 32.20
C LEU A 163 -5.48 -6.68 31.56
N SER A 164 -4.93 -7.02 30.38
CA SER A 164 -4.05 -6.10 29.65
C SER A 164 -4.72 -4.75 29.35
N GLU A 165 -3.98 -3.65 29.56
CA GLU A 165 -4.38 -2.30 29.15
C GLU A 165 -4.72 -2.21 27.66
N SER A 166 -4.04 -2.98 26.80
CA SER A 166 -4.28 -3.01 25.35
C SER A 166 -5.75 -3.33 25.02
N LEU A 167 -6.38 -4.22 25.80
CA LEU A 167 -7.78 -4.54 25.63
C LEU A 167 -8.68 -3.34 25.99
N LEU A 168 -8.38 -2.65 27.09
CA LEU A 168 -9.08 -1.42 27.47
C LEU A 168 -8.99 -0.36 26.38
N ILE A 169 -7.81 -0.13 25.83
CA ILE A 169 -7.58 0.82 24.73
C ILE A 169 -8.41 0.42 23.50
N SER A 170 -8.39 -0.85 23.13
CA SER A 170 -9.15 -1.35 21.97
C SER A 170 -10.66 -1.21 22.15
N LEU A 171 -11.16 -1.47 23.35
CA LEU A 171 -12.58 -1.31 23.70
C LEU A 171 -12.99 0.15 23.95
N SER A 172 -12.03 1.06 24.15
CA SER A 172 -12.27 2.50 24.33
C SER A 172 -12.35 3.29 23.02
N LYS A 173 -12.21 2.62 21.88
CA LYS A 173 -12.33 3.26 20.57
C LYS A 173 -13.70 3.85 20.33
N SER A 174 -13.76 5.04 19.72
CA SER A 174 -14.99 5.74 19.36
C SER A 174 -15.67 5.12 18.13
N LEU A 175 -16.89 5.56 17.82
CA LEU A 175 -17.56 5.23 16.55
C LEU A 175 -16.68 5.56 15.33
N GLN A 176 -15.98 6.70 15.36
CA GLN A 176 -15.14 7.14 14.25
C GLN A 176 -13.90 6.25 14.05
N ASP A 177 -13.42 5.63 15.14
CA ASP A 177 -12.27 4.72 15.08
C ASP A 177 -12.67 3.31 14.63
N LEU A 178 -13.92 2.91 14.87
CA LEU A 178 -14.42 1.56 14.56
C LEU A 178 -15.20 1.49 13.24
N ARG A 179 -15.58 2.63 12.65
CA ARG A 179 -16.22 2.63 11.33
C ARG A 179 -15.23 2.48 10.22
N ASP A 180 -15.65 1.90 9.11
CA ASP A 180 -14.86 1.93 7.89
C ASP A 180 -14.65 3.37 7.40
N ARG A 181 -13.39 3.75 7.27
CA ARG A 181 -12.96 5.08 6.84
C ARG A 181 -12.41 5.10 5.41
N GLY A 182 -12.52 4.01 4.65
CA GLY A 182 -12.12 3.98 3.25
C GLY A 182 -12.85 5.04 2.43
N VAL A 183 -12.11 5.81 1.63
CA VAL A 183 -12.69 6.83 0.73
C VAL A 183 -13.45 6.17 -0.40
N LEU A 184 -12.85 5.16 -1.02
CA LEU A 184 -13.44 4.38 -2.10
C LEU A 184 -12.99 2.93 -1.98
N HIS A 185 -13.95 1.99 -2.11
CA HIS A 185 -13.63 0.56 -2.04
C HIS A 185 -13.23 0.04 -3.41
N VAL A 186 -11.93 0.08 -3.68
CA VAL A 186 -11.32 -0.49 -4.89
C VAL A 186 -10.09 -1.30 -4.50
N VAL A 187 -9.85 -2.39 -5.22
CA VAL A 187 -8.59 -3.14 -5.15
C VAL A 187 -7.77 -2.72 -6.36
N SER A 188 -6.73 -1.90 -6.16
CA SER A 188 -5.98 -1.25 -7.25
C SER A 188 -5.53 -2.22 -8.34
N GLY A 189 -5.04 -3.42 -7.96
CA GLY A 189 -4.60 -4.44 -8.91
C GLY A 189 -5.71 -5.11 -9.72
N GLN A 190 -6.98 -5.00 -9.30
CA GLN A 190 -8.15 -5.58 -9.99
C GLN A 190 -8.87 -4.58 -10.89
N VAL A 191 -8.49 -3.30 -10.87
CA VAL A 191 -9.08 -2.29 -11.75
C VAL A 191 -8.63 -2.54 -13.18
N VAL A 192 -9.59 -2.62 -14.11
CA VAL A 192 -9.36 -2.83 -15.55
C VAL A 192 -9.68 -1.60 -16.39
N SER A 193 -10.45 -0.64 -15.88
CA SER A 193 -10.66 0.65 -16.52
C SER A 193 -11.02 1.72 -15.51
N PHE A 194 -10.72 2.96 -15.86
CA PHE A 194 -11.16 4.12 -15.09
C PHE A 194 -11.47 5.32 -15.97
N SER A 195 -12.31 6.21 -15.45
CA SER A 195 -12.59 7.54 -16.01
C SER A 195 -12.32 8.57 -14.91
N LEU A 196 -11.58 9.61 -15.24
CA LEU A 196 -11.30 10.76 -14.37
C LEU A 196 -11.73 12.04 -15.09
N LYS A 197 -12.68 12.75 -14.49
CA LYS A 197 -13.12 14.06 -14.92
C LYS A 197 -12.76 15.09 -13.87
N ASN A 198 -12.01 16.12 -14.26
CA ASN A 198 -11.61 17.22 -13.39
C ASN A 198 -11.54 18.54 -14.19
N SER A 199 -10.95 19.60 -13.63
CA SER A 199 -10.83 20.91 -14.30
C SER A 199 -9.99 20.90 -15.58
N SER A 200 -9.12 19.90 -15.75
CA SER A 200 -8.27 19.73 -16.95
C SER A 200 -8.98 18.98 -18.09
N GLY A 201 -10.18 18.44 -17.84
CA GLY A 201 -10.97 17.70 -18.81
C GLY A 201 -11.40 16.33 -18.32
N GLN A 202 -11.71 15.44 -19.26
CA GLN A 202 -12.05 14.05 -18.99
C GLN A 202 -11.07 13.15 -19.71
N LEU A 203 -10.54 12.17 -18.97
CA LEU A 203 -9.72 11.10 -19.51
C LEU A 203 -10.34 9.75 -19.16
N GLU A 204 -10.11 8.78 -20.02
CA GLU A 204 -10.51 7.39 -19.82
C GLU A 204 -9.34 6.48 -20.18
N ALA A 205 -9.03 5.51 -19.32
CA ALA A 205 -7.99 4.53 -19.59
C ALA A 205 -8.50 3.11 -19.35
N ARG A 206 -7.94 2.16 -20.09
CA ARG A 206 -8.22 0.73 -19.98
C ARG A 206 -6.93 -0.07 -19.92
N LYS A 207 -6.98 -1.15 -19.20
CA LYS A 207 -5.87 -2.10 -19.14
C LYS A 207 -5.98 -3.06 -20.31
N GLU A 208 -5.03 -2.96 -21.22
CA GLU A 208 -4.92 -3.81 -22.41
C GLU A 208 -3.77 -4.81 -22.25
N LYS A 209 -3.55 -5.64 -23.25
CA LYS A 209 -2.51 -6.69 -23.21
C LYS A 209 -1.09 -6.13 -22.96
N ASN A 210 -0.82 -4.94 -23.44
CA ASN A 210 0.49 -4.28 -23.39
C ASN A 210 0.60 -3.22 -22.28
N GLY A 211 -0.37 -3.14 -21.37
CA GLY A 211 -0.40 -2.16 -20.28
C GLY A 211 -1.64 -1.26 -20.34
N TRP A 212 -1.55 -0.09 -19.71
CA TRP A 212 -2.63 0.88 -19.70
C TRP A 212 -2.64 1.73 -20.97
N GLU A 213 -3.80 1.84 -21.63
CA GLU A 213 -4.01 2.66 -22.81
C GLU A 213 -5.14 3.65 -22.60
N PHE A 214 -5.00 4.86 -23.11
CA PHE A 214 -6.08 5.84 -23.09
C PHE A 214 -7.14 5.51 -24.16
N ALA A 215 -8.38 5.40 -23.72
CA ALA A 215 -9.52 5.34 -24.59
C ALA A 215 -9.99 6.74 -24.99
N ASN A 216 -9.71 7.75 -24.14
CA ASN A 216 -9.94 9.16 -24.38
C ASN A 216 -8.92 10.01 -23.59
N PRO A 217 -8.07 10.83 -24.26
CA PRO A 217 -7.81 10.85 -25.71
C PRO A 217 -7.31 9.50 -26.22
N LYS A 218 -7.59 9.17 -27.48
CA LYS A 218 -7.18 7.90 -28.07
C LYS A 218 -5.68 7.85 -28.42
N ASP A 219 -5.20 6.62 -28.54
CA ASP A 219 -3.93 6.27 -29.20
C ASP A 219 -2.67 6.74 -28.45
N ALA A 220 -2.73 6.76 -27.11
CA ALA A 220 -1.53 6.97 -26.28
C ALA A 220 -1.47 5.96 -25.14
N LEU A 221 -0.25 5.50 -24.85
CA LEU A 221 0.03 4.68 -23.68
C LEU A 221 -0.06 5.54 -22.42
N ALA A 222 -0.63 4.99 -21.37
CA ALA A 222 -0.55 5.58 -20.05
C ALA A 222 0.69 5.04 -19.31
N ASP A 223 1.33 5.88 -18.51
CA ASP A 223 2.43 5.45 -17.65
C ASP A 223 1.89 4.55 -16.54
N GLU A 224 2.29 3.29 -16.57
CA GLU A 224 1.80 2.27 -15.66
C GLU A 224 2.08 2.62 -14.20
N THR A 225 3.24 3.23 -13.92
CA THR A 225 3.62 3.65 -12.57
C THR A 225 2.72 4.76 -12.06
N SER A 226 2.43 5.76 -12.90
CA SER A 226 1.55 6.88 -12.57
C SER A 226 0.11 6.43 -12.35
N VAL A 227 -0.40 5.56 -13.22
CA VAL A 227 -1.76 4.98 -13.07
C VAL A 227 -1.85 4.13 -11.80
N ASN A 228 -0.89 3.23 -11.57
CA ASN A 228 -0.87 2.40 -10.36
C ASN A 228 -0.75 3.26 -9.09
N SER A 229 0.00 4.35 -9.13
CA SER A 229 0.09 5.32 -8.04
C SER A 229 -1.25 6.01 -7.76
N LEU A 230 -1.98 6.42 -8.79
CA LEU A 230 -3.33 7.00 -8.67
C LEU A 230 -4.30 6.00 -8.03
N LEU A 231 -4.37 4.78 -8.56
CA LEU A 231 -5.26 3.74 -8.07
C LEU A 231 -4.93 3.30 -6.64
N SER A 232 -3.64 3.17 -6.30
CA SER A 232 -3.19 2.81 -4.96
C SER A 232 -3.47 3.93 -3.95
N SER A 233 -3.31 5.19 -4.36
CA SER A 233 -3.67 6.34 -3.52
C SER A 233 -5.16 6.35 -3.17
N LEU A 234 -6.02 6.03 -4.14
CA LEU A 234 -7.47 5.90 -3.90
C LEU A 234 -7.81 4.72 -3.00
N ALA A 235 -7.22 3.54 -3.26
CA ALA A 235 -7.49 2.32 -2.49
C ALA A 235 -7.08 2.45 -1.02
N SER A 236 -6.00 3.19 -0.73
CA SER A 236 -5.49 3.38 0.62
C SER A 236 -6.04 4.62 1.35
N ALA A 237 -6.71 5.51 0.62
CA ALA A 237 -7.19 6.77 1.18
C ALA A 237 -8.21 6.56 2.29
N LYS A 238 -8.07 7.32 3.36
CA LYS A 238 -9.01 7.35 4.49
C LYS A 238 -9.67 8.74 4.58
N MET A 239 -10.98 8.74 4.83
CA MET A 239 -11.68 9.99 5.16
C MET A 239 -11.18 10.53 6.50
N SER A 240 -11.06 11.84 6.61
CA SER A 240 -10.67 12.51 7.86
C SER A 240 -11.85 12.59 8.83
N ALA A 241 -13.02 12.94 8.33
CA ALA A 241 -14.24 13.06 9.11
C ALA A 241 -15.49 12.85 8.23
N VAL A 242 -16.58 12.43 8.85
CA VAL A 242 -17.91 12.44 8.22
C VAL A 242 -18.55 13.79 8.47
N SER A 243 -19.00 14.44 7.41
CA SER A 243 -19.64 15.75 7.46
C SER A 243 -21.16 15.65 7.56
N SER A 244 -21.77 14.63 6.97
CA SER A 244 -23.19 14.31 7.07
C SER A 244 -23.41 12.83 6.78
N GLU A 245 -24.20 12.17 7.62
CA GLU A 245 -24.57 10.76 7.40
C GLU A 245 -25.68 10.63 6.33
N THR A 246 -26.64 11.55 6.36
CA THR A 246 -27.79 11.60 5.44
C THR A 246 -27.98 13.04 4.94
N PRO A 247 -27.24 13.43 3.88
CA PRO A 247 -27.31 14.82 3.41
C PRO A 247 -28.65 15.12 2.73
N ASP A 248 -29.30 16.20 3.10
CA ASP A 248 -30.55 16.67 2.51
C ASP A 248 -30.30 17.31 1.12
N ASN A 249 -29.16 17.99 0.93
CA ASN A 249 -28.85 18.71 -0.31
C ASN A 249 -27.35 18.64 -0.66
N LEU A 250 -27.04 17.95 -1.73
CA LEU A 250 -25.68 17.78 -2.26
C LEU A 250 -25.04 19.09 -2.75
N ALA A 251 -25.87 20.09 -3.13
CA ALA A 251 -25.37 21.39 -3.58
C ALA A 251 -24.61 22.14 -2.48
N ASN A 252 -25.01 21.95 -1.21
CA ASN A 252 -24.32 22.55 -0.06
C ASN A 252 -22.85 22.12 0.08
N TYR A 253 -22.49 21.00 -0.54
CA TYR A 253 -21.16 20.40 -0.51
C TYR A 253 -20.43 20.48 -1.86
N GLY A 254 -21.07 21.11 -2.87
CA GLY A 254 -20.56 21.15 -4.24
C GLY A 254 -20.66 19.80 -4.98
N LEU A 255 -21.46 18.86 -4.48
CA LEU A 255 -21.57 17.50 -5.01
C LEU A 255 -22.75 17.31 -5.98
N ALA A 256 -23.62 18.30 -6.13
CA ALA A 256 -24.61 18.31 -7.21
C ALA A 256 -23.96 18.52 -8.60
N SER A 257 -22.81 19.21 -8.63
CA SER A 257 -21.93 19.34 -9.78
C SER A 257 -20.49 19.22 -9.28
N PRO A 258 -19.98 17.99 -9.12
CA PRO A 258 -18.70 17.75 -8.50
C PRO A 258 -17.53 18.33 -9.33
N ALA A 259 -16.55 18.89 -8.64
CA ALA A 259 -15.32 19.40 -9.26
C ALA A 259 -14.47 18.26 -9.86
N ILE A 260 -14.52 17.08 -9.22
CA ILE A 260 -13.86 15.88 -9.70
C ILE A 260 -14.84 14.71 -9.63
N SER A 261 -14.83 13.86 -10.65
CA SER A 261 -15.51 12.58 -10.68
C SER A 261 -14.54 11.50 -11.14
N PHE A 262 -14.29 10.52 -10.30
CA PHE A 262 -13.48 9.35 -10.61
C PHE A 262 -14.37 8.10 -10.60
N THR A 263 -14.31 7.31 -11.64
CA THR A 263 -15.03 6.02 -11.73
C THR A 263 -14.05 4.93 -12.12
N ALA A 264 -14.02 3.85 -11.38
CA ALA A 264 -13.24 2.65 -11.70
C ALA A 264 -14.15 1.45 -11.92
N THR A 265 -13.75 0.56 -12.83
CA THR A 265 -14.39 -0.73 -13.05
C THR A 265 -13.37 -1.83 -12.82
N ASP A 266 -13.72 -2.84 -12.03
CA ASP A 266 -12.87 -3.99 -11.76
C ASP A 266 -13.10 -5.14 -12.78
N GLU A 267 -12.29 -6.21 -12.65
CA GLU A 267 -12.36 -7.43 -13.49
C GLU A 267 -13.72 -8.14 -13.42
N LYS A 268 -14.52 -7.90 -12.36
CA LYS A 268 -15.86 -8.47 -12.19
C LYS A 268 -16.98 -7.56 -12.73
N GLY A 269 -16.60 -6.39 -13.25
CA GLY A 269 -17.55 -5.39 -13.72
C GLY A 269 -18.17 -4.54 -12.61
N ILE A 270 -17.61 -4.56 -11.38
CA ILE A 270 -18.08 -3.72 -10.28
C ILE A 270 -17.59 -2.28 -10.53
N ILE A 271 -18.54 -1.35 -10.46
CA ILE A 271 -18.28 0.08 -10.69
C ILE A 271 -18.23 0.79 -9.33
N SER A 272 -17.14 1.48 -9.09
CA SER A 272 -16.92 2.34 -7.90
C SER A 272 -16.72 3.78 -8.35
N THR A 273 -17.50 4.72 -7.77
CA THR A 273 -17.44 6.14 -8.16
C THR A 273 -17.25 7.04 -6.95
N LEU A 274 -16.20 7.87 -7.02
CA LEU A 274 -15.92 8.93 -6.08
C LEU A 274 -16.23 10.29 -6.69
N MET A 275 -17.02 11.08 -6.01
CA MET A 275 -17.31 12.48 -6.35
C MET A 275 -16.64 13.40 -5.33
N VAL A 276 -15.95 14.45 -5.82
CA VAL A 276 -15.31 15.45 -4.96
C VAL A 276 -15.93 16.81 -5.26
N GLY A 277 -16.38 17.46 -4.20
CA GLY A 277 -17.06 18.75 -4.23
C GLY A 277 -16.15 19.92 -3.89
N LYS A 278 -16.72 20.91 -3.17
CA LYS A 278 -16.01 22.14 -2.81
C LYS A 278 -15.03 21.95 -1.67
N LYS A 279 -14.08 22.88 -1.56
CA LYS A 279 -13.11 22.96 -0.47
C LYS A 279 -13.79 23.39 0.84
N ASP A 280 -13.33 22.82 1.95
CA ASP A 280 -13.73 23.15 3.32
C ASP A 280 -12.47 23.21 4.22
N GLY A 281 -11.98 24.42 4.48
CA GLY A 281 -10.68 24.62 5.13
C GLY A 281 -9.52 24.11 4.29
N SER A 282 -8.77 23.13 4.80
CA SER A 282 -7.69 22.46 4.09
C SER A 282 -8.12 21.16 3.39
N GLU A 283 -9.39 20.78 3.47
CA GLU A 283 -9.93 19.52 3.00
C GLU A 283 -11.01 19.74 1.93
N TYR A 284 -11.53 18.68 1.35
CA TYR A 284 -12.58 18.73 0.35
C TYR A 284 -13.72 17.78 0.72
N PHE A 285 -14.96 18.21 0.52
CA PHE A 285 -16.10 17.31 0.62
C PHE A 285 -16.05 16.26 -0.50
N ALA A 286 -16.34 15.03 -0.13
CA ALA A 286 -16.40 13.93 -1.07
C ALA A 286 -17.53 12.96 -0.73
N ARG A 287 -17.93 12.17 -1.71
CA ARG A 287 -18.93 11.11 -1.60
C ARG A 287 -18.55 9.92 -2.47
N ASP A 288 -18.59 8.74 -1.90
CA ASP A 288 -18.68 7.48 -2.62
C ASP A 288 -20.14 7.28 -3.04
N ALA A 289 -20.39 7.06 -4.34
CA ALA A 289 -21.75 6.93 -4.86
C ALA A 289 -22.54 5.76 -4.25
N SER A 290 -21.85 4.73 -3.74
CA SER A 290 -22.47 3.56 -3.10
C SER A 290 -22.96 3.85 -1.68
N ARG A 291 -22.53 4.97 -1.06
CA ARG A 291 -22.83 5.32 0.33
C ARG A 291 -23.59 6.63 0.41
N PRO A 292 -24.56 6.79 1.34
CA PRO A 292 -25.32 8.03 1.46
C PRO A 292 -24.49 9.18 2.04
N MET A 293 -23.52 8.90 2.89
CA MET A 293 -22.77 9.91 3.66
C MET A 293 -21.87 10.79 2.80
N ILE A 294 -21.64 11.99 3.33
CA ILE A 294 -20.61 12.91 2.85
C ILE A 294 -19.48 12.96 3.86
N PHE A 295 -18.26 12.88 3.38
CA PHE A 295 -17.05 12.89 4.19
C PHE A 295 -16.03 13.89 3.64
N ARG A 296 -14.92 14.07 4.33
CA ARG A 296 -13.82 14.92 3.89
C ARG A 296 -12.61 14.09 3.50
N ILE A 297 -11.93 14.55 2.45
CA ILE A 297 -10.68 14.00 1.97
C ILE A 297 -9.57 15.04 2.06
N SER A 298 -8.33 14.57 2.15
CA SER A 298 -7.14 15.41 2.21
C SER A 298 -6.90 16.18 0.92
N GLU A 299 -6.17 17.29 1.03
CA GLU A 299 -5.69 18.05 -0.14
C GLU A 299 -4.75 17.23 -1.04
N ASP A 300 -3.99 16.29 -0.47
CA ASP A 300 -3.08 15.44 -1.25
C ASP A 300 -3.85 14.48 -2.17
N LEU A 301 -4.93 13.88 -1.67
CA LEU A 301 -5.80 13.06 -2.53
C LEU A 301 -6.49 13.91 -3.59
N TYR A 302 -6.93 15.13 -3.23
CA TYR A 302 -7.50 16.05 -4.22
C TYR A 302 -6.50 16.39 -5.33
N LYS A 303 -5.24 16.70 -4.98
CA LYS A 303 -4.16 16.96 -5.95
C LYS A 303 -3.91 15.75 -6.85
N LYS A 304 -3.88 14.55 -6.28
CA LYS A 304 -3.73 13.31 -7.03
C LYS A 304 -4.87 13.09 -8.03
N LEU A 305 -6.09 13.39 -7.66
CA LEU A 305 -7.27 13.33 -8.54
C LEU A 305 -7.35 14.54 -9.50
N SER A 306 -6.54 15.56 -9.33
CA SER A 306 -6.44 16.70 -10.25
C SER A 306 -5.38 16.50 -11.34
N GLU A 307 -4.68 15.38 -11.35
CA GLU A 307 -3.75 15.01 -12.42
C GLU A 307 -4.47 15.04 -13.78
N ASN A 308 -3.72 15.47 -14.79
CA ASN A 308 -4.22 15.60 -16.14
C ASN A 308 -3.68 14.48 -17.05
N TYR A 309 -4.07 14.49 -18.30
CA TYR A 309 -3.62 13.54 -19.31
C TYR A 309 -2.09 13.47 -19.42
N SER A 310 -1.40 14.64 -19.41
CA SER A 310 0.08 14.69 -19.54
C SER A 310 0.79 14.11 -18.31
N ASP A 311 0.16 14.15 -17.12
CA ASP A 311 0.74 13.58 -15.90
C ASP A 311 0.69 12.05 -15.90
N LEU A 312 -0.35 11.48 -16.50
CA LEU A 312 -0.60 10.04 -16.56
C LEU A 312 -0.11 9.38 -17.86
N ARG A 313 0.31 10.17 -18.84
CA ARG A 313 0.77 9.65 -20.13
C ARG A 313 2.16 9.07 -20.01
N ASP A 314 2.40 7.96 -20.72
CA ASP A 314 3.76 7.44 -20.89
C ASP A 314 4.62 8.46 -21.66
N LYS A 315 5.73 8.82 -21.04
CA LYS A 315 6.71 9.77 -21.55
C LYS A 315 7.95 9.09 -22.13
N LYS A 316 7.98 7.76 -22.14
CA LYS A 316 9.05 7.00 -22.79
C LYS A 316 9.04 7.28 -24.29
N VAL A 317 10.21 7.55 -24.86
CA VAL A 317 10.30 7.94 -26.26
C VAL A 317 10.39 6.73 -27.18
N VAL A 318 11.13 5.71 -26.79
CA VAL A 318 11.38 4.51 -27.59
C VAL A 318 10.90 3.27 -26.84
N HIS A 319 9.94 2.55 -27.42
CA HIS A 319 9.35 1.35 -26.80
C HIS A 319 9.91 0.09 -27.46
N TYR A 320 10.80 -0.60 -26.77
CA TYR A 320 11.41 -1.85 -27.23
C TYR A 320 11.77 -2.74 -26.04
N ASP A 321 11.90 -4.02 -26.28
CA ASP A 321 12.56 -4.96 -25.36
C ASP A 321 14.01 -5.13 -25.82
N SER A 322 14.96 -4.72 -25.01
CA SER A 322 16.38 -4.82 -25.34
C SER A 322 16.81 -6.25 -25.61
N ALA A 323 16.19 -7.27 -24.98
CA ALA A 323 16.46 -8.68 -25.22
C ALA A 323 16.07 -9.14 -26.62
N ASP A 324 15.12 -8.46 -27.26
CA ASP A 324 14.68 -8.80 -28.62
C ASP A 324 15.50 -8.12 -29.72
N ILE A 325 16.29 -7.10 -29.40
CA ILE A 325 17.09 -6.40 -30.41
C ILE A 325 18.30 -7.27 -30.85
N THR A 326 18.43 -7.49 -32.14
CA THR A 326 19.50 -8.29 -32.75
C THR A 326 20.49 -7.46 -33.53
N HIS A 327 20.08 -6.27 -34.00
CA HIS A 327 20.94 -5.37 -34.76
C HIS A 327 20.63 -3.94 -34.44
N ILE A 328 21.67 -3.10 -34.39
CA ILE A 328 21.55 -1.65 -34.18
C ILE A 328 22.40 -0.92 -35.23
N GLU A 329 21.85 0.18 -35.75
CA GLU A 329 22.57 1.11 -36.61
C GLU A 329 22.37 2.53 -36.04
N ILE A 330 23.47 3.25 -35.86
CA ILE A 330 23.51 4.60 -35.31
C ILE A 330 24.29 5.50 -36.23
N HIS A 331 23.67 6.55 -36.71
CA HIS A 331 24.28 7.64 -37.43
C HIS A 331 24.35 8.88 -36.55
N ASN A 332 25.52 9.43 -36.32
CA ASN A 332 25.73 10.65 -35.58
C ASN A 332 26.80 11.55 -36.25
N ALA A 333 27.10 12.69 -35.64
CA ALA A 333 28.10 13.62 -36.22
C ALA A 333 29.52 13.06 -36.33
N ASN A 334 29.83 11.95 -35.63
CA ASN A 334 31.16 11.31 -35.60
C ASN A 334 31.24 10.04 -36.47
N GLY A 335 30.20 9.70 -37.19
CA GLY A 335 30.17 8.56 -38.12
C GLY A 335 28.97 7.63 -37.96
N ILE A 336 29.12 6.45 -38.55
CA ILE A 336 28.11 5.40 -38.48
C ILE A 336 28.67 4.26 -37.64
N LEU A 337 27.88 3.67 -36.79
CA LEU A 337 28.13 2.41 -36.13
C LEU A 337 27.00 1.45 -36.44
N ALA A 338 27.32 0.30 -37.02
CA ALA A 338 26.41 -0.83 -37.09
C ALA A 338 26.98 -1.98 -36.24
N ALA A 339 26.12 -2.65 -35.50
CA ALA A 339 26.54 -3.80 -34.68
C ALA A 339 25.44 -4.87 -34.62
N THR A 340 25.86 -6.13 -34.62
CA THR A 340 25.01 -7.31 -34.52
C THR A 340 25.24 -8.02 -33.18
N ARG A 341 24.17 -8.45 -32.54
CA ARG A 341 24.20 -9.22 -31.29
C ARG A 341 24.68 -10.67 -31.58
N LYS A 342 25.67 -11.12 -30.84
CA LYS A 342 26.20 -12.49 -30.91
C LYS A 342 25.65 -13.38 -29.79
N SER A 343 25.53 -12.83 -28.61
CA SER A 343 24.93 -13.49 -27.45
C SER A 343 24.13 -12.48 -26.64
N GLU A 344 23.62 -12.85 -25.48
CA GLU A 344 22.79 -11.98 -24.60
C GLU A 344 23.50 -10.67 -24.27
N SER A 345 24.81 -10.69 -24.06
CA SER A 345 25.60 -9.52 -23.64
C SER A 345 26.67 -9.08 -24.66
N GLU A 346 26.88 -9.85 -25.75
CA GLU A 346 27.96 -9.59 -26.68
C GLU A 346 27.45 -9.01 -28.00
N TRP A 347 28.05 -7.92 -28.41
CA TRP A 347 27.82 -7.26 -29.68
C TRP A 347 29.12 -7.20 -30.48
N THR A 348 29.00 -7.36 -31.79
CA THR A 348 30.13 -7.24 -32.73
C THR A 348 29.84 -6.12 -33.70
N ALA A 349 30.77 -5.19 -33.85
CA ALA A 349 30.67 -4.11 -34.80
C ALA A 349 30.78 -4.65 -36.23
N ASP A 350 29.85 -4.24 -37.11
CA ASP A 350 29.80 -4.60 -38.52
C ASP A 350 30.36 -3.48 -39.42
N ASP A 351 30.15 -2.23 -38.98
CA ASP A 351 30.57 -0.99 -39.67
C ASP A 351 30.92 0.06 -38.63
N PRO A 352 31.88 0.99 -38.85
CA PRO A 352 32.69 1.17 -40.07
C PRO A 352 33.86 0.15 -40.16
N PRO A 353 34.54 0.10 -41.31
CA PRO A 353 35.60 -0.90 -41.56
C PRO A 353 36.69 -0.93 -40.48
N GLU A 354 37.03 0.21 -39.87
CA GLU A 354 38.10 0.34 -38.87
C GLU A 354 37.78 -0.39 -37.54
N VAL A 355 36.53 -0.66 -37.28
CA VAL A 355 36.07 -1.36 -36.05
C VAL A 355 35.41 -2.70 -36.38
N LYS A 356 35.26 -3.05 -37.64
CA LYS A 356 34.58 -4.27 -38.06
C LYS A 356 35.17 -5.51 -37.41
N GLY A 357 34.32 -6.35 -36.83
CA GLY A 357 34.68 -7.58 -36.14
C GLY A 357 35.12 -7.39 -34.68
N LYS A 358 35.27 -6.16 -34.20
CA LYS A 358 35.56 -5.88 -32.79
C LYS A 358 34.32 -6.04 -31.92
N SER A 359 34.51 -6.31 -30.64
CA SER A 359 33.43 -6.23 -29.64
C SER A 359 32.96 -4.81 -29.51
N ALA A 360 31.64 -4.61 -29.29
CA ALA A 360 31.05 -3.30 -29.06
C ALA A 360 30.32 -3.27 -27.71
N ASP A 361 30.60 -2.24 -26.92
CA ASP A 361 29.82 -1.95 -25.69
C ASP A 361 28.73 -0.94 -26.00
N LEU A 362 27.51 -1.42 -26.13
CA LEU A 362 26.31 -0.62 -26.40
C LEU A 362 25.55 -0.22 -25.14
N SER A 363 26.06 -0.48 -23.93
CA SER A 363 25.40 -0.21 -22.66
C SER A 363 25.00 1.25 -22.53
N ARG A 364 25.88 2.18 -22.93
CA ARG A 364 25.61 3.63 -22.94
C ARG A 364 24.43 3.96 -23.86
N VAL A 365 24.37 3.34 -25.04
CA VAL A 365 23.30 3.60 -26.03
C VAL A 365 21.96 3.13 -25.51
N PHE A 366 21.88 1.88 -25.04
CA PHE A 366 20.64 1.34 -24.50
C PHE A 366 20.20 2.10 -23.23
N SER A 367 21.15 2.48 -22.37
CA SER A 367 20.85 3.30 -21.19
C SER A 367 20.26 4.66 -21.58
N ALA A 368 20.82 5.33 -22.59
CA ALA A 368 20.30 6.61 -23.07
C ALA A 368 18.88 6.48 -23.64
N LEU A 369 18.62 5.42 -24.43
CA LEU A 369 17.26 5.15 -24.98
C LEU A 369 16.26 4.77 -23.90
N ASP A 370 16.66 3.94 -22.92
CA ASP A 370 15.79 3.48 -21.84
C ASP A 370 15.44 4.61 -20.86
N GLN A 371 16.32 5.59 -20.68
CA GLN A 371 16.12 6.74 -19.83
C GLN A 371 15.46 7.92 -20.54
N ALA A 372 15.34 7.88 -21.86
CA ALA A 372 14.73 8.94 -22.64
C ALA A 372 13.28 9.18 -22.25
N ARG A 373 13.00 10.29 -21.57
CA ARG A 373 11.65 10.73 -21.16
C ARG A 373 11.37 12.11 -21.70
N ALA A 374 10.22 12.27 -22.34
CA ALA A 374 9.78 13.54 -22.85
C ALA A 374 9.34 14.49 -21.73
N GLY A 375 9.85 15.71 -21.72
CA GLY A 375 9.29 16.79 -20.92
C GLY A 375 7.96 17.30 -21.51
N GLU A 376 7.84 17.26 -22.84
CA GLU A 376 6.66 17.67 -23.59
C GLU A 376 6.47 16.78 -24.82
N ILE A 377 5.23 16.45 -25.16
CA ILE A 377 4.89 15.60 -26.31
C ILE A 377 3.91 16.35 -27.21
N PHE A 378 4.25 16.45 -28.48
CA PHE A 378 3.44 17.11 -29.52
C PHE A 378 2.80 16.02 -30.38
N ASP A 379 1.54 15.64 -30.09
CA ASP A 379 0.79 14.64 -30.87
C ASP A 379 0.49 15.14 -32.30
N HIS A 380 0.27 16.44 -32.42
CA HIS A 380 0.02 17.13 -33.68
C HIS A 380 1.03 18.28 -33.81
N PRO A 381 2.30 17.97 -34.17
CA PRO A 381 3.37 18.95 -34.15
C PRO A 381 3.11 20.05 -35.17
N ALA A 382 3.26 21.31 -34.73
CA ALA A 382 3.24 22.45 -35.64
C ALA A 382 4.41 22.35 -36.65
N PRO A 383 4.30 22.93 -37.85
CA PRO A 383 5.35 22.89 -38.87
C PRO A 383 6.73 23.32 -38.37
N GLY A 384 6.80 24.31 -37.46
CA GLY A 384 8.05 24.77 -36.87
C GLY A 384 8.71 23.76 -35.94
N VAL A 385 7.93 22.90 -35.25
CA VAL A 385 8.44 21.81 -34.43
C VAL A 385 8.94 20.66 -35.34
N ALA A 386 8.17 20.30 -36.34
CA ALA A 386 8.54 19.25 -37.31
C ALA A 386 9.81 19.63 -38.10
N ALA A 387 9.98 20.92 -38.45
CA ALA A 387 11.16 21.41 -39.17
C ALA A 387 12.48 21.20 -38.39
N LYS A 388 12.44 21.09 -37.05
CA LYS A 388 13.64 20.82 -36.23
C LYS A 388 14.25 19.45 -36.51
N LEU A 389 13.47 18.51 -37.02
CA LEU A 389 13.88 17.14 -37.40
C LEU A 389 14.16 16.97 -38.91
N ALA A 390 14.15 18.07 -39.70
CA ALA A 390 14.47 17.99 -41.13
C ALA A 390 15.92 17.54 -41.44
N LYS A 391 16.83 17.74 -40.45
CA LYS A 391 18.24 17.27 -40.52
C LYS A 391 18.60 16.79 -39.11
N PRO A 392 18.29 15.55 -38.75
CA PRO A 392 18.59 15.02 -37.44
C PRO A 392 20.08 15.01 -37.18
N ALA A 393 20.48 15.17 -35.91
CA ALA A 393 21.86 15.04 -35.47
C ALA A 393 22.23 13.58 -35.17
N VAL A 394 21.23 12.77 -34.75
CA VAL A 394 21.37 11.35 -34.52
C VAL A 394 20.18 10.63 -35.13
N GLU A 395 20.44 9.54 -35.83
CA GLU A 395 19.48 8.58 -36.31
C GLU A 395 19.83 7.19 -35.77
N ILE A 396 18.88 6.49 -35.22
CA ILE A 396 19.05 5.14 -34.65
C ILE A 396 18.02 4.23 -35.29
N THR A 397 18.47 3.04 -35.70
CA THR A 397 17.58 1.97 -36.13
C THR A 397 17.86 0.71 -35.30
N LEU A 398 16.84 0.21 -34.63
CA LEU A 398 16.88 -1.05 -33.89
C LEU A 398 16.14 -2.11 -34.71
N THR A 399 16.76 -3.29 -34.91
CA THR A 399 16.11 -4.42 -35.59
C THR A 399 15.87 -5.53 -34.56
N ALA A 400 14.63 -5.95 -34.42
CA ALA A 400 14.24 -7.03 -33.53
C ALA A 400 14.41 -8.40 -34.15
N LYS A 401 14.35 -9.48 -33.35
CA LYS A 401 14.44 -10.90 -33.78
C LYS A 401 13.41 -11.27 -34.85
N ASP A 402 12.22 -10.67 -34.78
CA ASP A 402 11.15 -10.89 -35.75
C ASP A 402 11.28 -10.06 -37.03
N GLY A 403 12.36 -9.29 -37.17
CA GLY A 403 12.68 -8.45 -38.33
C GLY A 403 12.02 -7.07 -38.30
N ARG A 404 11.22 -6.74 -37.28
CA ARG A 404 10.67 -5.36 -37.09
C ARG A 404 11.81 -4.37 -36.91
N LYS A 405 11.66 -3.21 -37.54
CA LYS A 405 12.58 -2.09 -37.39
C LYS A 405 11.89 -0.95 -36.66
N LEU A 406 12.55 -0.45 -35.64
CA LEU A 406 12.18 0.74 -34.91
C LEU A 406 13.24 1.80 -35.15
N SER A 407 12.85 2.96 -35.62
CA SER A 407 13.78 4.08 -35.81
C SER A 407 13.45 5.24 -34.88
N ALA A 408 14.50 5.95 -34.47
CA ALA A 408 14.41 7.20 -33.73
C ALA A 408 15.33 8.23 -34.37
N GLU A 409 14.81 9.43 -34.60
CA GLU A 409 15.56 10.57 -35.09
C GLU A 409 15.61 11.64 -33.98
N ILE A 410 16.80 12.21 -33.72
CA ILE A 410 17.00 13.22 -32.70
C ILE A 410 17.59 14.46 -33.37
N SER A 411 16.99 15.59 -33.11
CA SER A 411 17.38 16.90 -33.69
C SER A 411 18.71 17.40 -33.12
N LYS A 412 19.27 18.41 -33.73
CA LYS A 412 20.28 19.27 -33.11
C LYS A 412 19.68 19.98 -31.88
N GLU A 413 20.55 20.36 -30.95
CA GLU A 413 20.17 21.18 -29.80
C GLU A 413 19.57 22.52 -30.25
N SER A 414 18.48 22.92 -29.57
CA SER A 414 17.87 24.25 -29.69
C SER A 414 17.32 24.64 -28.33
N ASP A 415 17.86 25.75 -27.79
CA ASP A 415 17.45 26.35 -26.51
C ASP A 415 17.53 25.38 -25.30
N GLY A 416 18.58 24.55 -25.29
CA GLY A 416 18.83 23.57 -24.20
C GLY A 416 18.05 22.26 -24.34
N PHE A 417 17.27 22.07 -25.41
CA PHE A 417 16.45 20.89 -25.67
C PHE A 417 16.79 20.27 -27.03
N VAL A 418 16.39 19.02 -27.17
CA VAL A 418 16.35 18.32 -28.46
C VAL A 418 14.94 17.81 -28.72
N TYR A 419 14.65 17.52 -29.97
CA TYR A 419 13.38 16.96 -30.41
C TYR A 419 13.63 15.57 -30.97
N ALA A 420 12.76 14.63 -30.63
CA ALA A 420 12.86 13.26 -31.17
C ALA A 420 11.55 12.87 -31.85
N ARG A 421 11.67 12.01 -32.86
CA ARG A 421 10.57 11.33 -33.53
C ARG A 421 10.91 9.86 -33.68
N THR A 422 9.93 8.99 -33.50
CA THR A 422 10.08 7.54 -33.69
C THR A 422 9.21 7.05 -34.84
N SER A 423 9.51 5.84 -35.34
CA SER A 423 8.67 5.19 -36.34
C SER A 423 7.30 4.74 -35.83
N ASP A 424 7.09 4.75 -34.51
CA ASP A 424 5.84 4.26 -33.87
C ASP A 424 4.64 5.20 -34.03
N GLY A 425 4.88 6.44 -34.44
CA GLY A 425 3.78 7.39 -34.61
C GLY A 425 4.20 8.79 -35.04
N PRO A 426 3.23 9.70 -35.22
CA PRO A 426 3.48 11.07 -35.70
C PRO A 426 3.97 12.02 -34.59
N ALA A 427 3.94 11.60 -33.34
CA ALA A 427 4.29 12.45 -32.20
C ALA A 427 5.77 12.91 -32.24
N ILE A 428 6.01 14.13 -31.83
CA ILE A 428 7.37 14.66 -31.58
C ILE A 428 7.54 14.87 -30.08
N TYR A 429 8.66 14.42 -29.58
CA TYR A 429 9.05 14.42 -28.17
C TYR A 429 10.10 15.50 -27.94
N LYS A 430 9.90 16.39 -26.95
CA LYS A 430 10.90 17.35 -26.51
C LYS A 430 11.64 16.78 -25.31
N LEU A 431 12.94 16.65 -25.41
CA LEU A 431 13.83 16.00 -24.46
C LEU A 431 14.90 16.95 -23.94
N ASP A 432 15.48 16.60 -22.80
CA ASP A 432 16.75 17.21 -22.38
C ASP A 432 17.85 16.88 -23.39
N LYS A 433 18.77 17.81 -23.59
CA LYS A 433 19.90 17.66 -24.53
C LYS A 433 20.89 16.56 -24.17
N GLN A 434 20.86 16.07 -22.92
CA GLN A 434 21.78 15.03 -22.43
C GLN A 434 21.79 13.80 -23.32
N ILE A 435 20.63 13.42 -23.86
CA ILE A 435 20.53 12.27 -24.78
C ILE A 435 21.41 12.44 -26.02
N LEU A 436 21.57 13.68 -26.52
CA LEU A 436 22.45 13.97 -27.66
C LEU A 436 23.91 13.76 -27.27
N GLU A 437 24.31 14.17 -26.08
CA GLU A 437 25.66 13.96 -25.57
C GLU A 437 25.98 12.47 -25.41
N ASP A 438 25.02 11.69 -24.92
CA ASP A 438 25.16 10.25 -24.71
C ASP A 438 25.26 9.46 -26.02
N LEU A 439 24.61 9.92 -27.08
CA LEU A 439 24.55 9.25 -28.37
C LEU A 439 25.54 9.79 -29.42
N ASN A 440 26.26 10.88 -29.15
CA ASN A 440 27.21 11.49 -30.05
C ASN A 440 28.67 11.07 -29.75
N PHE A 441 28.96 9.79 -29.90
CA PHE A 441 30.26 9.18 -29.67
C PHE A 441 30.94 8.77 -30.99
N LYS A 442 32.27 8.58 -30.98
CA LYS A 442 32.99 7.92 -32.10
C LYS A 442 32.85 6.42 -31.98
N PRO A 443 32.71 5.67 -33.12
CA PRO A 443 32.65 4.22 -33.05
C PRO A 443 33.81 3.58 -32.27
N SER A 444 35.02 4.14 -32.39
CA SER A 444 36.21 3.67 -31.66
C SER A 444 36.19 3.86 -30.14
N GLU A 445 35.30 4.67 -29.61
CA GLU A 445 35.16 4.90 -28.15
C GLU A 445 34.41 3.75 -27.45
N ILE A 446 33.61 2.98 -28.19
CA ILE A 446 32.78 1.91 -27.65
C ILE A 446 33.09 0.54 -28.30
N THR A 447 34.17 0.43 -29.08
CA THR A 447 34.63 -0.83 -29.67
C THR A 447 36.03 -1.16 -29.19
N PHE A 448 36.32 -2.46 -28.92
CA PHE A 448 37.58 -2.94 -28.34
C PHE A 448 37.97 -4.35 -28.84
#